data_f7ebf69b344517df44aab827a27b0256
#
_entry.id   f7ebf69b344517df44aab827a27b0256
#
_cell.length_a   1.000
_cell.length_b   1.000
_cell.length_c   1.000
_cell.angle_alpha   90.00
_cell.angle_beta   90.00
_cell.angle_gamma   90.00
#
_symmetry.space_group_name_H-M   'P 1'
#
loop_
_entity.id
_entity.type
_entity.pdbx_description
1 polymer ?
#
loop_
_entity_poly.entity_id
_entity_poly.type
_entity_poly.pdbx_seq_one_letter_code
_entity_poly.pdbx_strand_id
1 'polypeptide(L)'
;MHSHDFRDAEEFRGKNVVVLGSSYSAEDVALQCHKYGAKSVTIGYRHNPMGFKWPNRMKEVFHLDRLEDNKAIFKDGYEQEADAIILCTGYLHHFPFLSEDLKLKTGNRLYPPKLYKGVVWQNNHKLMYLGMQDQFHTFNMFDCQAWFTRDVIMEKIKIPDLSLIHI
;
A
#
# COMPACT_ATOMS: atom_id res chain seq x y z
N MET A 1 0.17 -6.80 -14.60
CA MET A 1 1.34 -6.08 -14.04
C MET A 1 1.07 -5.64 -12.61
N HIS A 2 2.09 -5.30 -11.82
CA HIS A 2 1.93 -4.59 -10.55
C HIS A 2 1.93 -3.06 -10.77
N SER A 3 1.24 -2.30 -9.93
CA SER A 3 1.21 -0.82 -10.01
C SER A 3 2.59 -0.16 -9.93
N HIS A 4 3.57 -0.88 -9.36
CA HIS A 4 4.98 -0.44 -9.39
C HIS A 4 5.53 -0.25 -10.81
N ASP A 5 5.08 -1.06 -11.76
CA ASP A 5 5.55 -1.05 -13.16
C ASP A 5 4.68 -0.17 -14.06
N PHE A 6 3.55 0.30 -13.55
CA PHE A 6 2.67 1.24 -14.26
C PHE A 6 3.38 2.57 -14.48
N ARG A 7 3.39 3.05 -15.74
CA ARG A 7 4.01 4.33 -16.12
C ARG A 7 3.00 5.29 -16.73
N ASP A 8 2.15 4.78 -17.60
CA ASP A 8 1.06 5.54 -18.20
C ASP A 8 -0.10 4.60 -18.56
N ALA A 9 -1.22 5.14 -18.95
CA ALA A 9 -2.42 4.39 -19.25
C ALA A 9 -2.72 4.23 -20.75
N GLU A 10 -1.84 4.68 -21.63
CA GLU A 10 -2.04 4.62 -23.09
C GLU A 10 -2.22 3.18 -23.59
N GLU A 11 -1.45 2.24 -23.04
CA GLU A 11 -1.53 0.82 -23.40
C GLU A 11 -2.88 0.16 -23.08
N PHE A 12 -3.69 0.78 -22.22
CA PHE A 12 -5.00 0.25 -21.80
C PHE A 12 -6.18 0.84 -22.58
N ARG A 13 -5.93 1.70 -23.56
CA ARG A 13 -6.96 2.28 -24.44
C ARG A 13 -7.79 1.18 -25.12
N GLY A 14 -9.12 1.27 -25.00
CA GLY A 14 -10.06 0.31 -25.57
C GLY A 14 -10.13 -1.05 -24.87
N LYS A 15 -9.36 -1.27 -23.81
CA LYS A 15 -9.32 -2.52 -23.05
C LYS A 15 -10.29 -2.55 -21.88
N ASN A 16 -10.71 -3.75 -21.49
CA ASN A 16 -11.39 -4.02 -20.23
C ASN A 16 -10.31 -4.23 -19.14
N VAL A 17 -10.20 -3.31 -18.22
CA VAL A 17 -9.15 -3.32 -17.20
C VAL A 17 -9.72 -3.71 -15.84
N VAL A 18 -9.06 -4.63 -15.16
CA VAL A 18 -9.34 -4.98 -13.76
C VAL A 18 -8.20 -4.45 -12.89
N VAL A 19 -8.53 -3.61 -11.91
CA VAL A 19 -7.60 -3.06 -10.93
C VAL A 19 -7.87 -3.72 -9.59
N LEU A 20 -6.88 -4.38 -8.99
CA LEU A 20 -7.03 -5.08 -7.71
C LEU A 20 -6.43 -4.27 -6.56
N GLY A 21 -7.28 -3.81 -5.68
CA GLY A 21 -6.96 -2.99 -4.51
C GLY A 21 -8.03 -1.92 -4.28
N SER A 22 -8.07 -1.35 -3.09
CA SER A 22 -9.04 -0.30 -2.71
C SER A 22 -8.38 0.79 -1.86
N SER A 23 -7.26 1.30 -2.33
CA SER A 23 -6.53 2.42 -1.72
C SER A 23 -6.05 3.39 -2.80
N TYR A 24 -5.35 4.44 -2.44
CA TYR A 24 -4.92 5.54 -3.32
C TYR A 24 -4.32 5.09 -4.66
N SER A 25 -3.45 4.05 -4.65
CA SER A 25 -2.89 3.54 -5.91
C SER A 25 -3.94 2.96 -6.84
N ALA A 26 -4.94 2.27 -6.29
CA ALA A 26 -6.03 1.70 -7.10
C ALA A 26 -6.93 2.80 -7.66
N GLU A 27 -7.26 3.81 -6.87
CA GLU A 27 -8.01 4.98 -7.29
C GLU A 27 -7.33 5.69 -8.45
N ASP A 28 -6.06 6.07 -8.27
CA ASP A 28 -5.30 6.84 -9.24
C ASP A 28 -5.11 6.07 -10.56
N VAL A 29 -4.66 4.82 -10.49
CA VAL A 29 -4.48 3.97 -11.67
C VAL A 29 -5.79 3.73 -12.41
N ALA A 30 -6.87 3.45 -11.70
CA ALA A 30 -8.18 3.22 -12.30
C ALA A 30 -8.72 4.47 -13.01
N LEU A 31 -8.60 5.64 -12.37
CA LEU A 31 -8.99 6.92 -12.98
C LEU A 31 -8.13 7.26 -14.20
N GLN A 32 -6.83 6.99 -14.17
CA GLN A 32 -5.97 7.18 -15.32
C GLN A 32 -6.37 6.26 -16.49
N CYS A 33 -6.58 4.96 -16.26
CA CYS A 33 -7.06 4.04 -17.29
C CYS A 33 -8.38 4.52 -17.90
N HIS A 34 -9.33 4.98 -17.08
CA HIS A 34 -10.58 5.54 -17.58
C HIS A 34 -10.35 6.81 -18.42
N LYS A 35 -9.55 7.75 -17.92
CA LYS A 35 -9.24 9.02 -18.61
C LYS A 35 -8.58 8.80 -19.96
N TYR A 36 -7.70 7.80 -20.06
CA TYR A 36 -7.01 7.46 -21.32
C TYR A 36 -7.82 6.54 -22.24
N GLY A 37 -9.08 6.25 -21.91
CA GLY A 37 -10.03 5.64 -22.83
C GLY A 37 -10.09 4.12 -22.73
N ALA A 38 -9.86 3.53 -21.57
CA ALA A 38 -10.22 2.14 -21.33
C ALA A 38 -11.71 1.90 -21.62
N LYS A 39 -12.05 0.73 -22.19
CA LYS A 39 -13.42 0.34 -22.51
C LYS A 39 -14.26 0.18 -21.25
N SER A 40 -13.68 -0.43 -20.22
CA SER A 40 -14.25 -0.53 -18.86
C SER A 40 -13.13 -0.62 -17.82
N VAL A 41 -13.41 -0.17 -16.59
CA VAL A 41 -12.50 -0.33 -15.47
C VAL A 41 -13.27 -0.90 -14.29
N THR A 42 -12.86 -2.07 -13.82
CA THR A 42 -13.44 -2.71 -12.64
C THR A 42 -12.41 -2.79 -11.53
N ILE A 43 -12.77 -2.25 -10.37
CA ILE A 43 -11.90 -2.18 -9.20
C ILE A 43 -12.33 -3.29 -8.24
N GLY A 44 -11.45 -4.28 -8.04
CA GLY A 44 -11.68 -5.38 -7.11
C GLY A 44 -11.22 -5.03 -5.71
N TYR A 45 -12.13 -4.90 -4.74
CA TYR A 45 -11.80 -4.65 -3.33
C TYR A 45 -11.89 -5.92 -2.49
N ARG A 46 -11.10 -6.00 -1.41
CA ARG A 46 -11.04 -7.19 -0.53
C ARG A 46 -11.94 -7.09 0.71
N HIS A 47 -11.96 -5.94 1.36
CA HIS A 47 -12.71 -5.73 2.60
C HIS A 47 -13.83 -4.71 2.42
N ASN A 48 -13.47 -3.48 2.09
CA ASN A 48 -14.42 -2.39 1.90
C ASN A 48 -14.18 -1.71 0.55
N PRO A 49 -15.27 -1.33 -0.15
CA PRO A 49 -15.15 -0.46 -1.31
C PRO A 49 -14.63 0.91 -0.88
N MET A 50 -14.06 1.66 -1.80
CA MET A 50 -13.71 3.07 -1.56
C MET A 50 -14.96 3.94 -1.44
N GLY A 51 -16.07 3.51 -2.07
CA GLY A 51 -17.36 4.14 -1.96
C GLY A 51 -17.49 5.46 -2.72
N PHE A 52 -16.62 5.68 -3.71
CA PHE A 52 -16.70 6.87 -4.54
C PHE A 52 -17.80 6.79 -5.58
N LYS A 53 -18.27 7.95 -6.00
CA LYS A 53 -19.18 8.05 -7.14
C LYS A 53 -18.36 8.01 -8.44
N TRP A 54 -18.15 6.80 -8.94
CA TRP A 54 -17.33 6.56 -10.11
C TRP A 54 -17.98 7.08 -11.41
N PRO A 55 -17.16 7.50 -12.39
CA PRO A 55 -17.61 7.78 -13.74
C PRO A 55 -18.27 6.58 -14.42
N ASN A 56 -19.03 6.83 -15.48
CA ASN A 56 -19.59 5.76 -16.31
C ASN A 56 -18.49 4.80 -16.79
N ARG A 57 -18.80 3.51 -16.84
CA ARG A 57 -17.87 2.42 -17.22
C ARG A 57 -16.81 2.09 -16.16
N MET A 58 -16.90 2.69 -14.96
CA MET A 58 -16.13 2.31 -13.81
C MET A 58 -17.03 1.77 -12.70
N LYS A 59 -16.56 0.78 -11.97
CA LYS A 59 -17.27 0.22 -10.80
C LYS A 59 -16.34 -0.48 -9.84
N GLU A 60 -16.80 -0.62 -8.60
CA GLU A 60 -16.19 -1.47 -7.60
C GLU A 60 -16.95 -2.79 -7.49
N VAL A 61 -16.19 -3.89 -7.35
CA VAL A 61 -16.73 -5.25 -7.23
C VAL A 61 -16.00 -5.97 -6.12
N PHE A 62 -16.71 -6.83 -5.38
CA PHE A 62 -16.14 -7.58 -4.28
C PHE A 62 -15.18 -8.66 -4.78
N HIS A 63 -13.97 -8.62 -4.32
CA HIS A 63 -12.91 -9.61 -4.34
C HIS A 63 -12.87 -10.55 -5.57
N LEU A 64 -11.82 -10.41 -6.35
CA LEU A 64 -11.55 -11.35 -7.44
C LEU A 64 -11.42 -12.78 -6.86
N ASP A 65 -12.17 -13.72 -7.41
CA ASP A 65 -12.07 -15.11 -7.03
C ASP A 65 -11.03 -15.85 -7.88
N ARG A 66 -11.20 -15.81 -9.19
CA ARG A 66 -10.33 -16.49 -10.14
C ARG A 66 -10.36 -15.85 -11.53
N LEU A 67 -9.45 -16.31 -12.36
CA LEU A 67 -9.39 -16.01 -13.77
C LEU A 67 -9.67 -17.30 -14.54
N GLU A 68 -10.57 -17.23 -15.52
CA GLU A 68 -10.84 -18.33 -16.45
C GLU A 68 -10.75 -17.77 -17.87
N ASP A 69 -9.83 -18.29 -18.66
CA ASP A 69 -9.52 -17.74 -19.98
C ASP A 69 -9.29 -16.23 -19.92
N ASN A 70 -10.11 -15.44 -20.61
CA ASN A 70 -10.07 -13.99 -20.63
C ASN A 70 -11.11 -13.34 -19.70
N LYS A 71 -11.64 -14.08 -18.72
CA LYS A 71 -12.65 -13.59 -17.77
C LYS A 71 -12.11 -13.46 -16.35
N ALA A 72 -12.44 -12.37 -15.74
CA ALA A 72 -12.31 -12.16 -14.30
C ALA A 72 -13.65 -12.51 -13.63
N ILE A 73 -13.62 -13.46 -12.70
CA ILE A 73 -14.77 -13.94 -11.93
C ILE A 73 -14.60 -13.49 -10.49
N PHE A 74 -15.61 -12.81 -9.97
CA PHE A 74 -15.61 -12.23 -8.64
C PHE A 74 -16.48 -13.05 -7.66
N LYS A 75 -16.20 -12.94 -6.38
CA LYS A 75 -16.89 -13.74 -5.34
C LYS A 75 -18.37 -13.46 -5.18
N ASP A 76 -18.83 -12.31 -5.64
CA ASP A 76 -20.27 -11.97 -5.69
C ASP A 76 -21.00 -12.52 -6.91
N GLY A 77 -20.29 -13.30 -7.74
CA GLY A 77 -20.82 -13.90 -8.97
C GLY A 77 -20.76 -12.97 -10.19
N TYR A 78 -20.22 -11.76 -10.03
CA TYR A 78 -19.99 -10.88 -11.17
C TYR A 78 -18.85 -11.42 -12.06
N GLU A 79 -19.06 -11.38 -13.37
CA GLU A 79 -18.06 -11.78 -14.37
C GLU A 79 -17.87 -10.67 -15.41
N GLN A 80 -16.65 -10.53 -15.90
CA GLN A 80 -16.36 -9.68 -17.05
C GLN A 80 -15.14 -10.15 -17.83
N GLU A 81 -15.06 -9.78 -19.09
CA GLU A 81 -13.83 -9.87 -19.86
C GLU A 81 -12.74 -8.99 -19.22
N ALA A 82 -11.52 -9.50 -19.18
CA ALA A 82 -10.36 -8.79 -18.64
C ALA A 82 -9.19 -8.90 -19.60
N ASP A 83 -8.95 -7.80 -20.34
CA ASP A 83 -7.81 -7.70 -21.26
C ASP A 83 -6.52 -7.37 -20.49
N ALA A 84 -6.65 -6.75 -19.32
CA ALA A 84 -5.53 -6.38 -18.47
C ALA A 84 -5.91 -6.41 -17.00
N ILE A 85 -4.93 -6.82 -16.15
CA ILE A 85 -5.05 -6.80 -14.70
C ILE A 85 -3.89 -6.00 -14.12
N ILE A 86 -4.22 -5.02 -13.26
CA ILE A 86 -3.24 -4.18 -12.56
C ILE A 86 -3.37 -4.43 -11.06
N LEU A 87 -2.29 -4.88 -10.44
CA LEU A 87 -2.23 -5.20 -9.01
C LEU A 87 -1.84 -3.95 -8.22
N CYS A 88 -2.79 -3.37 -7.51
CA CYS A 88 -2.59 -2.28 -6.56
C CYS A 88 -2.66 -2.80 -5.12
N THR A 89 -1.97 -3.91 -4.87
CA THR A 89 -2.05 -4.70 -3.63
C THR A 89 -1.08 -4.25 -2.55
N GLY A 90 -0.34 -3.16 -2.80
CA GLY A 90 0.64 -2.60 -1.86
C GLY A 90 1.98 -3.32 -1.89
N TYR A 91 2.79 -3.03 -0.86
CA TYR A 91 4.17 -3.48 -0.77
C TYR A 91 4.42 -4.20 0.54
N LEU A 92 5.38 -5.11 0.54
CA LEU A 92 5.92 -5.72 1.75
C LEU A 92 7.25 -5.03 2.12
N HIS A 93 7.51 -4.92 3.42
CA HIS A 93 8.82 -4.47 3.88
C HIS A 93 9.89 -5.48 3.46
N HIS A 94 10.96 -5.00 2.83
CA HIS A 94 12.05 -5.83 2.35
C HIS A 94 13.39 -5.20 2.70
N PHE A 95 14.15 -5.84 3.59
CA PHE A 95 15.45 -5.39 4.09
C PHE A 95 16.50 -6.48 3.86
N PRO A 96 16.97 -6.72 2.63
CA PRO A 96 17.89 -7.81 2.32
C PRO A 96 19.28 -7.66 2.98
N PHE A 97 19.62 -6.45 3.35
CA PHE A 97 20.90 -6.09 3.99
C PHE A 97 20.90 -6.25 5.52
N LEU A 98 19.76 -6.53 6.13
CA LEU A 98 19.65 -6.75 7.57
C LEU A 98 19.60 -8.25 7.89
N SER A 99 20.19 -8.62 9.03
CA SER A 99 20.01 -9.95 9.61
C SER A 99 18.56 -10.19 10.02
N GLU A 100 18.14 -11.45 10.10
CA GLU A 100 16.74 -11.81 10.32
C GLU A 100 16.13 -11.29 11.63
N ASP A 101 16.94 -11.17 12.68
CA ASP A 101 16.57 -10.64 13.99
C ASP A 101 16.34 -9.13 13.99
N LEU A 102 16.92 -8.42 13.04
CA LEU A 102 16.78 -6.97 12.88
C LEU A 102 15.69 -6.56 11.88
N LYS A 103 15.20 -7.49 11.07
CA LYS A 103 14.18 -7.16 10.06
C LYS A 103 12.82 -6.84 10.69
N LEU A 104 12.23 -5.74 10.25
CA LEU A 104 10.85 -5.41 10.58
C LEU A 104 9.92 -6.37 9.84
N LYS A 105 9.24 -7.25 10.60
CA LYS A 105 8.30 -8.25 10.09
C LYS A 105 6.89 -7.93 10.59
N THR A 106 6.17 -7.11 9.86
CA THR A 106 4.79 -6.76 10.24
C THR A 106 3.93 -6.43 9.03
N GLY A 107 2.67 -6.83 9.10
CA GLY A 107 1.61 -6.34 8.22
C GLY A 107 0.90 -5.10 8.77
N ASN A 108 1.19 -4.71 10.03
CA ASN A 108 0.64 -3.49 10.60
C ASN A 108 1.49 -2.29 10.18
N ARG A 109 0.95 -1.53 9.25
CA ARG A 109 1.63 -0.36 8.67
C ARG A 109 1.36 0.93 9.43
N LEU A 110 0.34 0.96 10.29
CA LEU A 110 0.04 2.12 11.12
C LEU A 110 0.90 2.15 12.38
N TYR A 111 1.04 0.99 13.02
CA TYR A 111 1.80 0.83 14.27
C TYR A 111 2.74 -0.37 14.16
N PRO A 112 3.89 -0.23 13.47
CA PRO A 112 4.86 -1.31 13.41
C PRO A 112 5.32 -1.70 14.81
N PRO A 113 5.16 -2.96 15.24
CA PRO A 113 5.56 -3.39 16.57
C PRO A 113 7.07 -3.29 16.74
N LYS A 114 7.52 -3.18 17.99
CA LYS A 114 8.93 -3.06 18.40
C LYS A 114 9.62 -1.77 17.93
N LEU A 115 8.88 -0.77 17.44
CA LEU A 115 9.41 0.54 17.12
C LEU A 115 8.91 1.59 18.13
N TYR A 116 9.79 2.04 19.02
CA TYR A 116 9.47 3.16 19.90
C TYR A 116 9.21 4.42 19.07
N LYS A 117 8.05 5.02 19.26
CA LYS A 117 7.54 6.16 18.46
C LYS A 117 7.59 5.91 16.94
N GLY A 118 7.45 4.63 16.54
CA GLY A 118 7.46 4.24 15.13
C GLY A 118 8.82 4.34 14.44
N VAL A 119 9.90 4.56 15.18
CA VAL A 119 11.24 4.82 14.63
C VAL A 119 12.31 3.91 15.23
N VAL A 120 12.51 3.97 16.56
CA VAL A 120 13.65 3.33 17.21
C VAL A 120 13.36 1.88 17.52
N TRP A 121 14.22 0.98 17.03
CA TRP A 121 14.12 -0.45 17.34
C TRP A 121 14.36 -0.72 18.82
N GLN A 122 13.36 -1.26 19.50
CA GLN A 122 13.37 -1.39 20.97
C GLN A 122 14.47 -2.31 21.49
N ASN A 123 14.84 -3.34 20.72
CA ASN A 123 15.87 -4.29 21.13
C ASN A 123 17.31 -3.80 20.84
N ASN A 124 17.44 -2.76 20.02
CA ASN A 124 18.73 -2.15 19.70
C ASN A 124 18.52 -0.71 19.26
N HIS A 125 18.71 0.23 20.17
CA HIS A 125 18.49 1.66 19.94
C HIS A 125 19.45 2.29 18.92
N LYS A 126 20.44 1.55 18.43
CA LYS A 126 21.32 1.98 17.33
C LYS A 126 20.70 1.74 15.94
N LEU A 127 19.59 0.97 15.88
CA LEU A 127 18.84 0.73 14.66
C LEU A 127 17.57 1.58 14.67
N MET A 128 17.37 2.36 13.62
CA MET A 128 16.21 3.21 13.45
C MET A 128 15.59 3.00 12.07
N TYR A 129 14.27 2.91 12.03
CA TYR A 129 13.48 2.75 10.82
C TYR A 129 12.70 4.04 10.58
N LEU A 130 12.98 4.72 9.49
CA LEU A 130 12.25 5.93 9.12
C LEU A 130 11.29 5.63 7.97
N GLY A 131 10.10 6.22 7.99
CA GLY A 131 9.15 6.09 6.90
C GLY A 131 8.37 4.77 6.86
N MET A 132 8.38 3.97 7.95
CA MET A 132 7.74 2.65 7.96
C MET A 132 6.22 2.69 8.18
N GLN A 133 5.70 3.80 8.64
CA GLN A 133 4.28 3.95 8.95
C GLN A 133 3.53 4.56 7.77
N ASP A 134 2.35 4.02 7.48
CA ASP A 134 1.40 4.69 6.60
C ASP A 134 0.86 5.95 7.28
N GLN A 135 1.00 7.09 6.62
CA GLN A 135 0.65 8.39 7.16
C GLN A 135 -0.14 9.22 6.15
N PHE A 136 -1.09 9.98 6.65
CA PHE A 136 -1.83 10.93 5.84
C PHE A 136 -0.95 12.14 5.46
N HIS A 137 -0.12 12.62 6.40
CA HIS A 137 0.85 13.70 6.19
C HIS A 137 2.28 13.15 6.09
N THR A 138 2.54 12.37 5.04
CA THR A 138 3.74 11.55 4.89
C THR A 138 5.04 12.33 5.05
N PHE A 139 5.23 13.44 4.33
CA PHE A 139 6.47 14.21 4.38
C PHE A 139 6.69 14.88 5.74
N ASN A 140 5.65 15.48 6.32
CA ASN A 140 5.76 16.11 7.65
C ASN A 140 6.12 15.07 8.72
N MET A 141 5.58 13.85 8.61
CA MET A 141 5.94 12.76 9.52
C MET A 141 7.39 12.34 9.34
N PHE A 142 7.90 12.26 8.11
CA PHE A 142 9.29 11.92 7.85
C PHE A 142 10.25 12.98 8.44
N ASP A 143 9.92 14.27 8.32
CA ASP A 143 10.68 15.33 8.95
C ASP A 143 10.69 15.19 10.49
N CYS A 144 9.52 14.97 11.10
CA CYS A 144 9.43 14.73 12.53
C CYS A 144 10.24 13.51 12.97
N GLN A 145 10.18 12.41 12.22
CA GLN A 145 10.98 11.21 12.49
C GLN A 145 12.47 11.49 12.37
N ALA A 146 12.90 12.25 11.36
CA ALA A 146 14.29 12.63 11.16
C ALA A 146 14.81 13.50 12.30
N TRP A 147 14.03 14.52 12.73
CA TRP A 147 14.38 15.37 13.87
C TRP A 147 14.47 14.58 15.17
N PHE A 148 13.50 13.70 15.43
CA PHE A 148 13.52 12.82 16.59
C PHE A 148 14.77 11.91 16.58
N THR A 149 15.07 11.29 15.44
CA THR A 149 16.25 10.44 15.24
C THR A 149 17.54 11.21 15.53
N ARG A 150 17.67 12.42 14.96
CA ARG A 150 18.80 13.31 15.24
C ARG A 150 18.97 13.58 16.73
N ASP A 151 17.89 13.90 17.42
CA ASP A 151 17.96 14.27 18.84
C ASP A 151 18.25 13.07 19.75
N VAL A 152 17.86 11.88 19.33
CA VAL A 152 18.27 10.60 19.97
C VAL A 152 19.76 10.36 19.76
N ILE A 153 20.29 10.49 18.53
CA ILE A 153 21.71 10.29 18.21
C ILE A 153 22.59 11.30 18.94
N MET A 154 22.11 12.53 19.09
CA MET A 154 22.81 13.61 19.80
C MET A 154 22.63 13.52 21.33
N GLU A 155 22.00 12.46 21.84
CA GLU A 155 21.73 12.24 23.28
C GLU A 155 20.89 13.34 23.96
N LYS A 156 20.18 14.14 23.18
CA LYS A 156 19.23 15.16 23.70
C LYS A 156 17.93 14.52 24.20
N ILE A 157 17.57 13.36 23.65
CA ILE A 157 16.42 12.56 24.05
C ILE A 157 16.91 11.19 24.49
N LYS A 158 16.56 10.79 25.72
CA LYS A 158 16.81 9.45 26.22
C LYS A 158 15.66 8.53 25.85
N ILE A 159 15.97 7.39 25.26
CA ILE A 159 14.99 6.33 25.00
C ILE A 159 14.70 5.62 26.33
N PRO A 160 13.45 5.47 26.73
CA PRO A 160 13.10 4.74 27.94
C PRO A 160 13.41 3.24 27.79
N ASP A 161 13.67 2.57 28.92
CA ASP A 161 13.82 1.12 28.93
C ASP A 161 12.54 0.40 28.47
N LEU A 162 12.71 -0.77 27.87
CA LEU A 162 11.59 -1.60 27.37
C LEU A 162 10.48 -1.83 28.39
N SER A 163 10.84 -1.93 29.68
CA SER A 163 9.89 -2.10 30.79
C SER A 163 8.93 -0.93 30.98
N LEU A 164 9.26 0.24 30.44
CA LEU A 164 8.47 1.47 30.56
C LEU A 164 7.68 1.78 29.26
N ILE A 165 7.85 0.97 28.22
CA ILE A 165 7.16 1.16 26.94
C ILE A 165 5.92 0.26 26.94
N HIS A 166 4.81 0.83 27.36
CA HIS A 166 3.49 0.20 27.22
C HIS A 166 2.94 0.54 25.84
N ILE A 167 2.95 -0.43 24.94
CA ILE A 167 2.28 -0.36 23.63
C ILE A 167 1.30 -1.52 23.54
#